data_c643761fc46b4a4205a581f385333975
#
_entry.id   c643761fc46b4a4205a581f385333975
#
_cell.length_a   1.000
_cell.length_b   1.000
_cell.length_c   1.000
_cell.angle_alpha   90.00
_cell.angle_beta   90.00
_cell.angle_gamma   90.00
#
_symmetry.space_group_name_H-M   'P 1'
#
loop_
_entity.id
_entity.type
_entity.pdbx_description
1 polymer ?
#
loop_
_entity_poly.entity_id
_entity_poly.type
_entity_poly.pdbx_seq_one_letter_code
_entity_poly.pdbx_strand_id
1 'polypeptide(L)'
;MKTKIIVIGGGHAGVEAAAACSRMGIETTLVTHTIDSIGQMSCNPAIGGIGKSHLAKEVDAMGGLMSKAADASGIHFRILNASKGQAVRATRAQTDRDLYKRTIQNMVLSQKNLEVIEASVTDIIIEDYSVRGIEINSNQKIYSNLVILTTGTFLGGVMHTGFKQKTGGREGAKASNKLAIKLRELPMEVGRLKTGTPPRLDGRTIKWEETEKQPGEKILPSMSYWADFKHPN
;
A
#
# COMPACT_ATOMS: atom_id res chain seq x y z
N MET A 1 24.25 13.41 -14.65
CA MET A 1 23.38 12.21 -14.83
C MET A 1 22.12 12.43 -14.00
N LYS A 2 20.94 12.32 -14.59
CA LYS A 2 19.71 12.30 -13.79
C LYS A 2 19.72 11.02 -12.96
N THR A 3 19.57 11.13 -11.65
CA THR A 3 19.50 9.98 -10.76
C THR A 3 18.14 9.30 -11.00
N LYS A 4 18.17 8.05 -11.47
CA LYS A 4 16.97 7.23 -11.56
C LYS A 4 16.76 6.48 -10.27
N ILE A 5 15.53 6.38 -9.84
CA ILE A 5 15.12 5.54 -8.70
C ILE A 5 14.17 4.47 -9.20
N ILE A 6 14.37 3.24 -8.78
CA ILE A 6 13.43 2.15 -9.00
C ILE A 6 12.71 1.84 -7.68
N VAL A 7 11.38 1.81 -7.73
CA VAL A 7 10.53 1.37 -6.62
C VAL A 7 9.89 0.03 -6.98
N ILE A 8 10.07 -0.98 -6.15
CA ILE A 8 9.53 -2.33 -6.37
C ILE A 8 8.30 -2.53 -5.52
N GLY A 9 7.14 -2.69 -6.17
CA GLY A 9 5.86 -2.98 -5.54
C GLY A 9 4.86 -1.82 -5.60
N GLY A 10 3.71 -2.04 -6.25
CA GLY A 10 2.63 -1.06 -6.43
C GLY A 10 1.62 -0.98 -5.27
N GLY A 11 1.97 -1.45 -4.07
CA GLY A 11 1.17 -1.28 -2.86
C GLY A 11 1.26 0.14 -2.29
N HIS A 12 0.59 0.39 -1.15
CA HIS A 12 0.54 1.73 -0.54
C HIS A 12 1.93 2.34 -0.30
N ALA A 13 2.87 1.57 0.25
CA ALA A 13 4.23 2.05 0.53
C ALA A 13 4.98 2.41 -0.77
N GLY A 14 4.86 1.58 -1.81
CA GLY A 14 5.52 1.84 -3.10
C GLY A 14 4.92 3.02 -3.84
N VAL A 15 3.60 3.17 -3.82
CA VAL A 15 2.90 4.33 -4.39
C VAL A 15 3.38 5.63 -3.74
N GLU A 16 3.43 5.67 -2.41
CA GLU A 16 3.90 6.85 -1.68
C GLU A 16 5.38 7.14 -1.93
N ALA A 17 6.24 6.12 -1.93
CA ALA A 17 7.66 6.26 -2.23
C ALA A 17 7.89 6.78 -3.66
N ALA A 18 7.23 6.17 -4.65
CA ALA A 18 7.36 6.56 -6.05
C ALA A 18 6.86 8.00 -6.29
N ALA A 19 5.69 8.33 -5.72
CA ALA A 19 5.13 9.67 -5.82
C ALA A 19 6.01 10.72 -5.12
N ALA A 20 6.62 10.41 -3.98
CA ALA A 20 7.54 11.30 -3.29
C ALA A 20 8.79 11.58 -4.14
N CYS A 21 9.45 10.53 -4.65
CA CYS A 21 10.62 10.67 -5.50
C CYS A 21 10.32 11.51 -6.76
N SER A 22 9.20 11.23 -7.42
CA SER A 22 8.82 11.95 -8.64
C SER A 22 8.46 13.43 -8.37
N ARG A 23 7.82 13.76 -7.24
CA ARG A 23 7.56 15.15 -6.83
C ARG A 23 8.86 15.93 -6.54
N MET A 24 9.89 15.23 -6.08
CA MET A 24 11.24 15.82 -5.90
C MET A 24 11.97 16.06 -7.24
N GLY A 25 11.33 15.77 -8.38
CA GLY A 25 11.91 15.95 -9.72
C GLY A 25 12.84 14.82 -10.14
N ILE A 26 12.85 13.69 -9.44
CA ILE A 26 13.70 12.54 -9.75
C ILE A 26 12.97 11.63 -10.73
N GLU A 27 13.62 11.23 -11.82
CA GLU A 27 13.10 10.18 -12.71
C GLU A 27 12.93 8.89 -11.91
N THR A 28 11.69 8.43 -11.79
CA THR A 28 11.32 7.28 -10.96
C THR A 28 10.61 6.24 -11.78
N THR A 29 10.96 4.99 -11.60
CA THR A 29 10.28 3.84 -12.21
C THR A 29 9.62 3.00 -11.11
N LEU A 30 8.29 2.89 -11.14
CA LEU A 30 7.53 1.98 -10.27
C LEU A 30 7.33 0.65 -11.02
N VAL A 31 7.85 -0.44 -10.46
CA VAL A 31 7.66 -1.79 -11.02
C VAL A 31 6.64 -2.55 -10.17
N THR A 32 5.59 -3.03 -10.80
CA THR A 32 4.51 -3.77 -10.15
C THR A 32 4.09 -4.99 -10.97
N HIS A 33 3.54 -6.02 -10.34
CA HIS A 33 3.09 -7.23 -11.05
C HIS A 33 2.01 -6.94 -12.09
N THR A 34 1.05 -6.07 -11.73
CA THR A 34 0.02 -5.58 -12.64
C THR A 34 -0.34 -4.15 -12.29
N ILE A 35 -0.54 -3.31 -13.30
CA ILE A 35 -0.98 -1.92 -13.11
C ILE A 35 -2.35 -1.91 -12.42
N ASP A 36 -3.22 -2.87 -12.76
CA ASP A 36 -4.53 -3.00 -12.13
C ASP A 36 -4.48 -3.24 -10.61
N SER A 37 -3.37 -3.74 -10.07
CA SER A 37 -3.21 -3.95 -8.62
C SER A 37 -2.78 -2.71 -7.84
N ILE A 38 -2.39 -1.63 -8.51
CA ILE A 38 -2.01 -0.36 -7.85
C ILE A 38 -3.18 0.19 -7.06
N GLY A 39 -2.94 0.55 -5.80
CA GLY A 39 -3.98 1.07 -4.90
C GLY A 39 -5.00 0.03 -4.42
N GLN A 40 -4.81 -1.24 -4.76
CA GLN A 40 -5.73 -2.28 -4.32
C GLN A 40 -5.64 -2.50 -2.82
N MET A 41 -6.78 -2.29 -2.14
CA MET A 41 -6.89 -2.57 -0.71
C MET A 41 -7.07 -4.04 -0.41
N SER A 42 -6.62 -4.45 0.78
CA SER A 42 -6.84 -5.80 1.31
C SER A 42 -8.30 -6.00 1.75
N CYS A 43 -8.56 -6.99 2.57
CA CYS A 43 -9.90 -7.40 3.02
C CYS A 43 -10.68 -6.33 3.80
N ASN A 44 -10.01 -5.39 4.46
CA ASN A 44 -10.64 -4.29 5.19
C ASN A 44 -10.29 -2.96 4.50
N PRO A 45 -11.21 -2.37 3.72
CA PRO A 45 -10.94 -1.16 2.95
C PRO A 45 -11.01 0.07 3.86
N ALA A 46 -9.99 0.28 4.67
CA ALA A 46 -9.91 1.43 5.57
C ALA A 46 -8.50 2.02 5.59
N ILE A 47 -8.43 3.34 5.61
CA ILE A 47 -7.22 4.13 5.85
C ILE A 47 -7.31 4.74 7.25
N GLY A 48 -6.19 4.73 7.98
CA GLY A 48 -6.12 5.25 9.33
C GLY A 48 -6.48 4.23 10.40
N GLY A 49 -6.86 4.72 11.56
CA GLY A 49 -7.00 3.96 12.78
C GLY A 49 -5.88 4.27 13.78
N ILE A 50 -5.93 3.66 14.96
CA ILE A 50 -4.97 3.92 16.04
C ILE A 50 -3.53 3.63 15.57
N GLY A 51 -2.64 4.60 15.72
CA GLY A 51 -1.27 4.57 15.21
C GLY A 51 -1.17 4.83 13.71
N LYS A 52 -1.99 4.18 12.89
CA LYS A 52 -1.95 4.29 11.42
C LYS A 52 -2.29 5.69 10.92
N SER A 53 -3.30 6.35 11.51
CA SER A 53 -3.68 7.71 11.07
C SER A 53 -2.61 8.75 11.37
N HIS A 54 -1.82 8.56 12.41
CA HIS A 54 -0.70 9.45 12.72
C HIS A 54 0.32 9.41 11.58
N LEU A 55 0.78 8.21 11.20
CA LEU A 55 1.69 8.04 10.07
C LEU A 55 1.08 8.50 8.74
N ALA A 56 -0.21 8.19 8.49
CA ALA A 56 -0.88 8.63 7.26
C ALA A 56 -0.92 10.16 7.15
N LYS A 57 -1.14 10.87 8.26
CA LYS A 57 -1.13 12.34 8.30
C LYS A 57 0.27 12.93 8.14
N GLU A 58 1.30 12.29 8.68
CA GLU A 58 2.69 12.70 8.46
C GLU A 58 3.08 12.58 6.98
N VAL A 59 2.74 11.46 6.35
CA VAL A 59 2.95 11.25 4.91
C VAL A 59 2.15 12.26 4.08
N ASP A 60 0.90 12.52 4.46
CA ASP A 60 0.03 13.50 3.81
C ASP A 60 0.60 14.92 3.90
N ALA A 61 1.12 15.32 5.06
CA ALA A 61 1.75 16.64 5.26
C ALA A 61 2.91 16.88 4.28
N MET A 62 3.60 15.80 3.88
CA MET A 62 4.65 15.82 2.85
C MET A 62 4.10 15.68 1.42
N GLY A 63 2.79 15.77 1.23
CA GLY A 63 2.13 15.70 -0.08
C GLY A 63 1.76 14.29 -0.53
N GLY A 64 1.62 13.32 0.38
CA GLY A 64 1.21 11.95 0.10
C GLY A 64 -0.14 11.83 -0.60
N LEU A 65 -0.38 10.68 -1.20
CA LEU A 65 -1.56 10.40 -2.01
C LEU A 65 -2.67 9.68 -1.24
N MET A 66 -2.27 8.85 -0.27
CA MET A 66 -3.17 7.91 0.41
C MET A 66 -4.33 8.60 1.12
N SER A 67 -4.06 9.68 1.86
CA SER A 67 -5.09 10.43 2.58
C SER A 67 -6.04 11.16 1.62
N LYS A 68 -5.52 11.73 0.54
CA LYS A 68 -6.34 12.36 -0.53
C LYS A 68 -7.28 11.35 -1.17
N ALA A 69 -6.76 10.16 -1.49
CA ALA A 69 -7.58 9.09 -2.05
C ALA A 69 -8.62 8.57 -1.05
N ALA A 70 -8.28 8.54 0.25
CA ALA A 70 -9.22 8.17 1.30
C ALA A 70 -10.38 9.16 1.43
N ASP A 71 -10.11 10.46 1.33
CA ASP A 71 -11.16 11.48 1.34
C ASP A 71 -12.05 11.39 0.10
N ALA A 72 -11.44 11.15 -1.07
CA ALA A 72 -12.19 11.03 -2.33
C ALA A 72 -13.05 9.77 -2.45
N SER A 73 -12.81 8.74 -1.62
CA SER A 73 -13.48 7.44 -1.70
C SER A 73 -14.13 6.99 -0.40
N GLY A 74 -14.10 7.86 0.62
CA GLY A 74 -14.59 7.53 1.95
C GLY A 74 -16.11 7.35 2.01
N ILE A 75 -16.57 6.27 2.64
CA ILE A 75 -17.98 5.97 2.86
C ILE A 75 -18.37 6.03 4.34
N HIS A 76 -17.37 6.02 5.24
CA HIS A 76 -17.61 6.12 6.67
C HIS A 76 -16.35 6.69 7.35
N PHE A 77 -16.52 7.78 8.08
CA PHE A 77 -15.44 8.44 8.82
C PHE A 77 -15.74 8.40 10.31
N ARG A 78 -14.74 8.06 11.11
CA ARG A 78 -14.87 8.03 12.57
C ARG A 78 -13.57 8.44 13.26
N ILE A 79 -13.71 9.21 14.35
CA ILE A 79 -12.61 9.48 15.27
C ILE A 79 -12.62 8.41 16.34
N LEU A 80 -11.62 7.55 16.32
CA LEU A 80 -11.40 6.53 17.34
C LEU A 80 -10.79 7.16 18.59
N ASN A 81 -11.06 6.58 19.76
CA ASN A 81 -10.58 7.08 21.05
C ASN A 81 -10.96 8.56 21.32
N ALA A 82 -12.12 9.02 20.87
CA ALA A 82 -12.57 10.40 21.07
C ALA A 82 -12.66 10.80 22.55
N SER A 83 -12.95 9.83 23.43
CA SER A 83 -13.00 10.02 24.89
C SER A 83 -11.63 10.00 25.59
N LYS A 84 -10.55 9.74 24.86
CA LYS A 84 -9.18 9.68 25.37
C LYS A 84 -8.45 10.99 25.09
N GLY A 85 -7.20 11.10 25.56
CA GLY A 85 -6.34 12.25 25.27
C GLY A 85 -6.07 12.45 23.78
N GLN A 86 -5.77 13.67 23.37
CA GLN A 86 -5.61 14.03 21.95
C GLN A 86 -4.54 13.19 21.22
N ALA A 87 -3.46 12.83 21.90
CA ALA A 87 -2.36 12.05 21.34
C ALA A 87 -2.77 10.66 20.82
N VAL A 88 -3.88 10.10 21.31
CA VAL A 88 -4.36 8.78 20.89
C VAL A 88 -5.64 8.85 20.06
N ARG A 89 -6.16 10.03 19.79
CA ARG A 89 -7.28 10.21 18.86
C ARG A 89 -6.82 9.90 17.47
N ALA A 90 -7.60 9.11 16.74
CA ALA A 90 -7.21 8.59 15.44
C ALA A 90 -8.38 8.61 14.48
N THR A 91 -8.23 9.28 13.35
CA THR A 91 -9.22 9.24 12.27
C THR A 91 -9.14 7.92 11.53
N ARG A 92 -10.27 7.31 11.22
CA ARG A 92 -10.39 6.16 10.33
C ARG A 92 -11.42 6.47 9.25
N ALA A 93 -11.01 6.35 8.00
CA ALA A 93 -11.90 6.37 6.84
C ALA A 93 -12.06 4.96 6.31
N GLN A 94 -13.29 4.45 6.27
CA GLN A 94 -13.64 3.29 5.47
C GLN A 94 -13.96 3.79 4.07
N THR A 95 -13.49 3.08 3.04
CA THR A 95 -13.54 3.56 1.67
C THR A 95 -14.26 2.57 0.76
N ASP A 96 -14.87 3.08 -0.30
CA ASP A 96 -15.21 2.27 -1.45
C ASP A 96 -13.91 1.77 -2.10
N ARG A 97 -13.77 0.45 -2.23
CA ARG A 97 -12.53 -0.19 -2.68
C ARG A 97 -12.17 0.15 -4.12
N ASP A 98 -13.17 0.18 -4.97
CA ASP A 98 -12.97 0.39 -6.41
C ASP A 98 -12.72 1.87 -6.70
N LEU A 99 -13.43 2.74 -5.99
CA LEU A 99 -13.21 4.18 -6.09
C LEU A 99 -11.82 4.57 -5.56
N TYR A 100 -11.40 4.03 -4.41
CA TYR A 100 -10.07 4.26 -3.86
C TYR A 100 -8.98 3.80 -4.84
N LYS A 101 -9.10 2.58 -5.34
CA LYS A 101 -8.17 1.99 -6.31
C LYS A 101 -8.04 2.88 -7.55
N ARG A 102 -9.17 3.26 -8.17
CA ARG A 102 -9.18 4.15 -9.35
C ARG A 102 -8.57 5.51 -9.06
N THR A 103 -8.85 6.07 -7.89
CA THR A 103 -8.29 7.36 -7.49
C THR A 103 -6.77 7.30 -7.38
N ILE A 104 -6.22 6.28 -6.71
CA ILE A 104 -4.77 6.08 -6.60
C ILE A 104 -4.15 5.84 -7.98
N GLN A 105 -4.76 5.00 -8.82
CA GLN A 105 -4.27 4.74 -10.18
C GLN A 105 -4.18 6.03 -10.99
N ASN A 106 -5.23 6.84 -10.99
CA ASN A 106 -5.24 8.13 -11.69
C ASN A 106 -4.13 9.07 -11.19
N MET A 107 -3.97 9.17 -9.86
CA MET A 107 -2.92 10.01 -9.26
C MET A 107 -1.51 9.53 -9.63
N VAL A 108 -1.27 8.23 -9.64
CA VAL A 108 0.04 7.64 -9.98
C VAL A 108 0.34 7.79 -11.45
N LEU A 109 -0.60 7.43 -12.33
CA LEU A 109 -0.39 7.44 -13.78
C LEU A 109 -0.30 8.85 -14.37
N SER A 110 -0.84 9.86 -13.68
CA SER A 110 -0.72 11.27 -14.07
C SER A 110 0.51 11.97 -13.47
N GLN A 111 1.28 11.29 -12.62
CA GLN A 111 2.42 11.88 -11.94
C GLN A 111 3.57 12.15 -12.93
N LYS A 112 4.06 13.41 -12.96
CA LYS A 112 5.26 13.75 -13.75
C LYS A 112 6.49 13.01 -13.22
N ASN A 113 7.45 12.69 -14.09
CA ASN A 113 8.69 11.99 -13.75
C ASN A 113 8.47 10.58 -13.15
N LEU A 114 7.30 9.97 -13.32
CA LEU A 114 7.00 8.63 -12.87
C LEU A 114 6.60 7.75 -14.07
N GLU A 115 7.38 6.71 -14.30
CA GLU A 115 7.07 5.63 -15.22
C GLU A 115 6.58 4.41 -14.44
N VAL A 116 5.56 3.73 -14.94
CA VAL A 116 5.05 2.49 -14.35
C VAL A 116 5.30 1.34 -15.29
N ILE A 117 5.98 0.30 -14.80
CA ILE A 117 6.28 -0.92 -15.54
C ILE A 117 5.55 -2.10 -14.93
N GLU A 118 4.78 -2.82 -15.75
CA GLU A 118 4.15 -4.07 -15.35
C GLU A 118 5.12 -5.23 -15.56
N ALA A 119 5.70 -5.71 -14.49
CA ALA A 119 6.68 -6.79 -14.51
C ALA A 119 6.83 -7.48 -13.16
N SER A 120 7.39 -8.69 -13.18
CA SER A 120 7.81 -9.41 -11.97
C SER A 120 9.31 -9.19 -11.76
N VAL A 121 9.68 -8.58 -10.64
CA VAL A 121 11.10 -8.45 -10.25
C VAL A 121 11.59 -9.79 -9.71
N THR A 122 12.67 -10.28 -10.28
CA THR A 122 13.25 -11.59 -9.98
C THR A 122 14.56 -11.50 -9.20
N ASP A 123 15.31 -10.41 -9.38
CA ASP A 123 16.59 -10.20 -8.71
C ASP A 123 16.91 -8.71 -8.52
N ILE A 124 17.84 -8.42 -7.62
CA ILE A 124 18.50 -7.12 -7.46
C ILE A 124 19.94 -7.28 -7.92
N ILE A 125 20.35 -6.47 -8.88
CA ILE A 125 21.70 -6.48 -9.42
C ILE A 125 22.61 -5.75 -8.44
N ILE A 126 23.58 -6.48 -7.88
CA ILE A 126 24.57 -5.96 -6.94
C ILE A 126 25.97 -6.28 -7.51
N GLU A 127 26.77 -5.25 -7.68
CA GLU A 127 28.17 -5.34 -8.15
C GLU A 127 29.04 -4.51 -7.19
N ASP A 128 30.14 -5.04 -6.75
CA ASP A 128 31.08 -4.36 -5.83
C ASP A 128 30.37 -3.75 -4.61
N TYR A 129 29.52 -4.55 -3.95
CA TYR A 129 28.71 -4.12 -2.79
C TYR A 129 27.78 -2.92 -3.05
N SER A 130 27.50 -2.63 -4.31
CA SER A 130 26.66 -1.51 -4.72
C SER A 130 25.47 -1.99 -5.56
N VAL A 131 24.30 -1.45 -5.31
CA VAL A 131 23.12 -1.70 -6.15
C VAL A 131 23.34 -1.07 -7.52
N ARG A 132 23.08 -1.83 -8.58
CA ARG A 132 23.17 -1.40 -9.98
C ARG A 132 21.85 -1.46 -10.72
N GLY A 133 20.83 -2.07 -10.14
CA GLY A 133 19.52 -2.19 -10.77
C GLY A 133 18.75 -3.40 -10.32
N ILE A 134 17.83 -3.81 -11.19
CA ILE A 134 16.98 -5.00 -10.98
C ILE A 134 16.91 -5.86 -12.23
N GLU A 135 16.57 -7.13 -12.05
CA GLU A 135 16.17 -8.02 -13.12
C GLU A 135 14.66 -8.24 -13.08
N ILE A 136 14.01 -8.10 -14.23
CA ILE A 136 12.58 -8.34 -14.39
C ILE A 136 12.31 -9.49 -15.36
N ASN A 137 11.22 -10.20 -15.17
CA ASN A 137 10.75 -11.29 -16.03
C ASN A 137 11.84 -12.33 -16.37
N SER A 138 12.81 -12.49 -15.46
CA SER A 138 13.92 -13.47 -15.48
C SER A 138 15.02 -13.25 -16.51
N ASN A 139 15.06 -12.12 -17.25
CA ASN A 139 16.19 -11.88 -18.18
C ASN A 139 16.38 -10.40 -18.57
N GLN A 140 15.42 -9.53 -18.31
CA GLN A 140 15.55 -8.12 -18.69
C GLN A 140 16.09 -7.32 -17.51
N LYS A 141 17.09 -6.49 -17.75
CA LYS A 141 17.71 -5.66 -16.71
C LYS A 141 17.30 -4.19 -16.83
N ILE A 142 17.02 -3.58 -15.71
CA ILE A 142 16.80 -2.13 -15.57
C ILE A 142 17.86 -1.61 -14.61
N TYR A 143 18.69 -0.69 -15.07
CA TYR A 143 19.82 -0.16 -14.29
C TYR A 143 19.42 1.08 -13.50
N SER A 144 19.84 1.12 -12.24
CA SER A 144 19.69 2.25 -11.33
C SER A 144 20.61 2.08 -10.13
N ASN A 145 21.13 3.15 -9.59
CA ASN A 145 21.94 3.12 -8.37
C ASN A 145 21.12 3.16 -7.08
N LEU A 146 19.79 3.33 -7.19
CA LEU A 146 18.89 3.40 -6.04
C LEU A 146 17.66 2.51 -6.28
N VAL A 147 17.43 1.59 -5.37
CA VAL A 147 16.27 0.68 -5.39
C VAL A 147 15.57 0.74 -4.04
N ILE A 148 14.26 1.03 -4.08
CA ILE A 148 13.39 1.02 -2.92
C ILE A 148 12.52 -0.23 -2.97
N LEU A 149 12.63 -1.09 -1.96
CA LEU A 149 11.93 -2.36 -1.90
C LEU A 149 10.67 -2.23 -1.02
N THR A 150 9.48 -2.40 -1.64
CA THR A 150 8.18 -2.30 -0.97
C THR A 150 7.26 -3.48 -1.32
N THR A 151 7.77 -4.69 -1.22
CA THR A 151 7.12 -5.92 -1.70
C THR A 151 5.89 -6.36 -0.91
N GLY A 152 5.64 -5.75 0.25
CA GLY A 152 4.46 -6.04 1.08
C GLY A 152 4.38 -7.52 1.49
N THR A 153 3.20 -8.11 1.36
CA THR A 153 2.92 -9.50 1.78
C THR A 153 3.19 -10.55 0.69
N PHE A 154 3.66 -10.14 -0.48
CA PHE A 154 3.86 -11.06 -1.62
C PHE A 154 5.23 -11.72 -1.65
N LEU A 155 6.21 -11.19 -0.91
CA LEU A 155 7.58 -11.68 -0.88
C LEU A 155 7.66 -13.02 -0.14
N GLY A 156 7.73 -14.12 -0.90
CA GLY A 156 7.70 -15.47 -0.36
C GLY A 156 6.46 -15.74 0.49
N GLY A 157 5.32 -15.14 0.17
CA GLY A 157 4.10 -15.21 0.96
C GLY A 157 3.50 -16.61 0.99
N VAL A 158 2.92 -16.99 2.13
CA VAL A 158 2.16 -18.23 2.32
C VAL A 158 0.83 -17.89 2.97
N MET A 159 -0.25 -18.29 2.34
CA MET A 159 -1.61 -18.15 2.87
C MET A 159 -1.99 -19.40 3.66
N HIS A 160 -2.57 -19.20 4.83
CA HIS A 160 -3.08 -20.26 5.68
C HIS A 160 -4.61 -20.19 5.75
N THR A 161 -5.29 -21.29 5.47
CA THR A 161 -6.73 -21.44 5.63
C THR A 161 -7.00 -22.70 6.44
N GLY A 162 -7.15 -22.56 7.75
CA GLY A 162 -7.09 -23.69 8.66
C GLY A 162 -5.72 -24.37 8.56
N PHE A 163 -5.71 -25.68 8.33
CA PHE A 163 -4.48 -26.46 8.15
C PHE A 163 -3.93 -26.46 6.71
N LYS A 164 -4.67 -25.90 5.76
CA LYS A 164 -4.23 -25.83 4.35
C LYS A 164 -3.31 -24.63 4.15
N GLN A 165 -2.22 -24.86 3.40
CA GLN A 165 -1.27 -23.82 3.02
C GLN A 165 -1.23 -23.69 1.50
N LYS A 166 -1.16 -22.45 1.02
CA LYS A 166 -1.02 -22.12 -0.40
C LYS A 166 -0.03 -20.98 -0.56
N THR A 167 0.93 -21.13 -1.46
CA THR A 167 1.88 -20.07 -1.81
C THR A 167 1.14 -18.91 -2.46
N GLY A 168 1.38 -17.68 -1.97
CA GLY A 168 0.78 -16.45 -2.47
C GLY A 168 0.67 -15.41 -1.37
N GLY A 169 0.56 -14.15 -1.75
CA GLY A 169 0.30 -13.04 -0.81
C GLY A 169 -1.19 -12.70 -0.70
N ARG A 170 -1.99 -13.14 -1.69
CA ARG A 170 -3.44 -12.96 -1.77
C ARG A 170 -4.02 -14.06 -2.67
N GLU A 171 -5.28 -14.41 -2.49
CA GLU A 171 -5.97 -15.33 -3.37
C GLU A 171 -5.96 -14.83 -4.82
N GLY A 172 -5.57 -15.70 -5.74
CA GLY A 172 -5.43 -15.38 -7.17
C GLY A 172 -4.15 -14.65 -7.58
N ALA A 173 -3.29 -14.23 -6.64
CA ALA A 173 -2.05 -13.53 -6.94
C ALA A 173 -0.80 -14.38 -6.71
N LYS A 174 0.18 -14.27 -7.61
CA LYS A 174 1.46 -14.99 -7.52
C LYS A 174 2.36 -14.40 -6.43
N ALA A 175 3.13 -15.24 -5.75
CA ALA A 175 4.16 -14.80 -4.82
C ALA A 175 5.48 -14.49 -5.55
N SER A 176 6.25 -13.51 -5.04
CA SER A 176 7.61 -13.19 -5.51
C SER A 176 8.63 -14.12 -4.83
N ASN A 177 8.67 -15.38 -5.25
CA ASN A 177 9.52 -16.37 -4.62
C ASN A 177 11.00 -16.23 -4.99
N LYS A 178 11.32 -15.93 -6.27
CA LYS A 178 12.70 -15.75 -6.73
C LYS A 178 13.39 -14.61 -5.98
N LEU A 179 12.78 -13.44 -5.94
CA LEU A 179 13.29 -12.28 -5.19
C LEU A 179 13.42 -12.58 -3.69
N ALA A 180 12.49 -13.34 -3.11
CA ALA A 180 12.55 -13.73 -1.70
C ALA A 180 13.77 -14.62 -1.36
N ILE A 181 14.14 -15.52 -2.29
CA ILE A 181 15.35 -16.35 -2.16
C ILE A 181 16.58 -15.46 -2.24
N LYS A 182 16.65 -14.59 -3.25
CA LYS A 182 17.80 -13.69 -3.45
C LYS A 182 18.06 -12.76 -2.28
N LEU A 183 17.02 -12.21 -1.68
CA LEU A 183 17.17 -11.35 -0.50
C LEU A 183 17.74 -12.08 0.72
N ARG A 184 17.52 -13.40 0.83
CA ARG A 184 18.11 -14.20 1.92
C ARG A 184 19.59 -14.53 1.70
N GLU A 185 20.10 -14.39 0.47
CA GLU A 185 21.52 -14.53 0.16
C GLU A 185 22.31 -13.27 0.55
N LEU A 186 21.62 -12.15 0.80
CA LEU A 186 22.27 -10.91 1.23
C LEU A 186 22.68 -10.99 2.71
N PRO A 187 23.74 -10.26 3.12
CA PRO A 187 24.23 -10.27 4.50
C PRO A 187 23.31 -9.46 5.43
N MET A 188 22.02 -9.82 5.46
CA MET A 188 21.01 -9.22 6.33
C MET A 188 20.15 -10.31 6.96
N GLU A 189 19.69 -10.09 8.18
CA GLU A 189 18.76 -10.98 8.83
C GLU A 189 17.36 -10.80 8.25
N VAL A 190 16.74 -11.89 7.79
CA VAL A 190 15.41 -11.91 7.22
C VAL A 190 14.46 -12.70 8.09
N GLY A 191 13.55 -11.99 8.76
CA GLY A 191 12.48 -12.58 9.56
C GLY A 191 11.18 -12.77 8.77
N ARG A 192 10.18 -13.36 9.40
CA ARG A 192 8.83 -13.51 8.88
C ARG A 192 7.82 -12.90 9.83
N LEU A 193 6.89 -12.15 9.26
CA LEU A 193 5.75 -11.58 9.99
C LEU A 193 4.46 -12.27 9.54
N LYS A 194 3.50 -12.32 10.45
CA LYS A 194 2.16 -12.81 10.18
C LYS A 194 1.19 -11.64 10.08
N THR A 195 0.29 -11.67 9.10
CA THR A 195 -0.89 -10.82 9.06
C THR A 195 -2.14 -11.67 9.29
N GLY A 196 -3.13 -11.13 10.01
CA GLY A 196 -4.42 -11.77 10.23
C GLY A 196 -5.49 -11.16 9.32
N THR A 197 -6.37 -12.02 8.80
CA THR A 197 -7.57 -11.57 8.09
C THR A 197 -8.75 -11.72 9.06
N PRO A 198 -9.58 -10.67 9.27
CA PRO A 198 -10.80 -10.81 10.05
C PRO A 198 -11.75 -11.83 9.39
N PRO A 199 -12.54 -12.58 10.19
CA PRO A 199 -13.49 -13.55 9.65
C PRO A 199 -14.56 -12.83 8.82
N ARG A 200 -15.02 -13.49 7.77
CA ARG A 200 -16.22 -13.09 7.02
C ARG A 200 -17.40 -13.89 7.56
N LEU A 201 -18.36 -13.18 8.11
CA LEU A 201 -19.56 -13.76 8.69
C LEU A 201 -20.72 -13.66 7.69
N ASP A 202 -21.62 -14.63 7.74
CA ASP A 202 -22.91 -14.52 7.04
C ASP A 202 -23.81 -13.56 7.83
N GLY A 203 -24.11 -12.39 7.26
CA GLY A 203 -24.91 -11.36 7.90
C GLY A 203 -26.32 -11.84 8.34
N ARG A 204 -26.84 -12.91 7.76
CA ARG A 204 -28.12 -13.53 8.14
C ARG A 204 -28.04 -14.29 9.48
N THR A 205 -26.81 -14.64 9.91
CA THR A 205 -26.58 -15.35 11.17
C THR A 205 -26.20 -14.44 12.33
N ILE A 206 -26.09 -13.13 12.08
CA ILE A 206 -25.72 -12.13 13.08
C ILE A 206 -26.98 -11.68 13.81
N LYS A 207 -26.96 -11.73 15.11
CA LYS A 207 -28.00 -11.15 15.99
C LYS A 207 -27.78 -9.64 16.09
N TRP A 208 -28.31 -8.91 15.13
CA TRP A 208 -28.10 -7.45 15.02
C TRP A 208 -28.63 -6.69 16.22
N GLU A 209 -29.66 -7.20 16.90
CA GLU A 209 -30.26 -6.64 18.12
C GLU A 209 -29.32 -6.67 19.33
N GLU A 210 -28.33 -7.57 19.32
CA GLU A 210 -27.30 -7.67 20.36
C GLU A 210 -26.07 -6.81 20.03
N THR A 211 -26.07 -6.08 18.92
CA THR A 211 -24.93 -5.25 18.49
C THR A 211 -25.18 -3.76 18.71
N GLU A 212 -24.11 -3.01 18.96
CA GLU A 212 -24.17 -1.57 19.06
C GLU A 212 -23.92 -0.91 17.70
N LYS A 213 -24.84 -0.04 17.29
CA LYS A 213 -24.69 0.74 16.05
C LYS A 213 -23.64 1.82 16.25
N GLN A 214 -22.63 1.83 15.41
CA GLN A 214 -21.56 2.85 15.40
C GLN A 214 -21.68 3.74 14.15
N PRO A 215 -22.43 4.84 14.20
CA PRO A 215 -22.56 5.79 13.08
C PRO A 215 -21.22 6.49 12.82
N GLY A 216 -21.07 7.02 11.61
CA GLY A 216 -19.98 7.94 11.29
C GLY A 216 -20.11 9.28 12.02
N GLU A 217 -19.07 10.09 11.92
CA GLU A 217 -19.09 11.47 12.45
C GLU A 217 -20.13 12.31 11.69
N LYS A 218 -20.85 13.16 12.40
CA LYS A 218 -21.81 14.11 11.79
C LYS A 218 -21.09 15.16 10.93
N ILE A 219 -19.94 15.62 11.39
CA ILE A 219 -19.03 16.50 10.64
C ILE A 219 -17.89 15.60 10.20
N LEU A 220 -17.78 15.37 8.88
CA LEU A 220 -16.81 14.46 8.34
C LEU A 220 -15.38 14.99 8.55
N PRO A 221 -14.53 14.28 9.29
CA PRO A 221 -13.14 14.67 9.44
C PRO A 221 -12.37 14.36 8.16
N SER A 222 -11.60 15.31 7.65
CA SER A 222 -10.69 15.05 6.54
C SER A 222 -9.49 14.22 6.96
N MET A 223 -9.08 13.29 6.13
CA MET A 223 -7.82 12.56 6.25
C MET A 223 -6.64 13.39 5.75
N SER A 224 -6.85 14.18 4.69
CA SER A 224 -5.82 15.01 4.06
C SER A 224 -5.90 16.47 4.51
N TYR A 225 -4.72 17.09 4.66
CA TYR A 225 -4.61 18.54 4.85
C TYR A 225 -4.73 19.32 3.53
N TRP A 226 -4.61 18.63 2.38
CA TRP A 226 -4.55 19.22 1.04
C TRP A 226 -5.83 19.01 0.22
N ALA A 227 -6.82 18.35 0.80
CA ALA A 227 -8.01 18.00 0.05
C ALA A 227 -9.02 19.14 0.06
N ASP A 228 -9.27 19.71 -1.12
CA ASP A 228 -10.48 20.48 -1.44
C ASP A 228 -11.65 19.56 -1.85
N PHE A 229 -11.65 18.32 -1.35
CA PHE A 229 -12.67 17.35 -1.72
C PHE A 229 -13.98 17.66 -0.99
N LYS A 230 -15.02 17.95 -1.76
CA LYS A 230 -16.38 17.73 -1.28
C LYS A 230 -16.56 16.23 -1.17
N HIS A 231 -16.80 15.73 0.04
CA HIS A 231 -17.13 14.32 0.22
C HIS A 231 -18.31 13.97 -0.71
N PRO A 232 -18.26 12.81 -1.40
CA PRO A 232 -19.43 12.36 -2.13
C PRO A 232 -20.57 12.17 -1.12
N ASN A 233 -21.67 12.87 -1.35
CA ASN A 233 -22.90 12.81 -0.55
C ASN A 233 -23.52 11.42 -0.62
#